data_bfa61a7a3bf038a497e68b645931c35a
#
_entry.id   bfa61a7a3bf038a497e68b645931c35a
#
_cell.length_a   1.000
_cell.length_b   1.000
_cell.length_c   1.000
_cell.angle_alpha   90.00
_cell.angle_beta   90.00
_cell.angle_gamma   90.00
#
_symmetry.space_group_name_H-M   'P 1'
#
loop_
_entity.id
_entity.type
_entity.pdbx_description
1 polymer ?
#
loop_
_entity_poly.entity_id
_entity_poly.type
_entity_poly.pdbx_seq_one_letter_code
_entity_poly.pdbx_strand_id
1 'polypeptide(L)'
;MKPANLGSSIGIGCAHNREELHRAVEDAARYASRILVEHMLADMQEINCSVLGDCNEFQTSVLEEPIKSSEILSYDAKYLGGDKGTKGMQASAKKFPADLSENETKEIQRLAGETFRALSCHGVSRVDMMIDRPTRKIYVNEINTIPGSLSFYLWEGSGINFSALIDRLVALAVKRHTE
;
A
#
# COMPACT_ATOMS: atom_id res chain seq x y z
N MET A 1 16.27 3.01 3.53
CA MET A 1 16.41 3.95 2.39
C MET A 1 15.56 3.45 1.26
N LYS A 2 14.93 4.38 0.56
CA LYS A 2 14.16 4.05 -0.65
C LYS A 2 14.20 5.20 -1.66
N PRO A 3 14.21 4.92 -3.00
CA PRO A 3 13.95 5.92 -4.01
C PRO A 3 12.59 6.57 -3.82
N ALA A 4 12.50 7.91 -3.96
CA ALA A 4 11.26 8.64 -3.64
C ALA A 4 10.13 8.45 -4.67
N ASN A 5 10.45 7.95 -5.87
CA ASN A 5 9.54 7.90 -7.02
C ASN A 5 9.47 6.52 -7.68
N LEU A 6 9.86 5.45 -6.98
CA LEU A 6 9.76 4.08 -7.47
C LEU A 6 8.84 3.24 -6.57
N GLY A 7 8.33 2.16 -7.16
CA GLY A 7 7.51 1.16 -6.48
C GLY A 7 8.16 -0.24 -6.50
N SER A 8 7.39 -1.25 -6.10
CA SER A 8 7.78 -2.67 -6.14
C SER A 8 9.08 -3.00 -5.40
N SER A 9 9.42 -2.21 -4.38
CA SER A 9 10.64 -2.36 -3.56
C SER A 9 11.97 -2.22 -4.33
N ILE A 10 11.96 -1.62 -5.53
CA ILE A 10 13.18 -1.40 -6.32
C ILE A 10 14.06 -0.36 -5.61
N GLY A 11 15.33 -0.72 -5.37
CA GLY A 11 16.31 0.17 -4.74
C GLY A 11 16.08 0.41 -3.24
N ILE A 12 15.22 -0.38 -2.58
CA ILE A 12 15.05 -0.30 -1.13
C ILE A 12 16.19 -1.05 -0.46
N GLY A 13 16.84 -0.40 0.51
CA GLY A 13 17.88 -0.97 1.35
C GLY A 13 17.66 -0.69 2.83
N CYS A 14 18.12 -1.62 3.68
CA CYS A 14 18.18 -1.45 5.14
C CYS A 14 19.61 -1.16 5.56
N ALA A 15 19.79 -0.43 6.67
CA ALA A 15 21.11 -0.18 7.25
C ALA A 15 20.99 -0.17 8.78
N HIS A 16 21.94 -0.86 9.43
CA HIS A 16 22.04 -0.94 10.89
C HIS A 16 23.20 -0.12 11.43
N ASN A 17 24.05 0.39 10.55
CA ASN A 17 25.20 1.22 10.87
C ASN A 17 25.48 2.23 9.75
N ARG A 18 26.45 3.12 10.00
CA ARG A 18 26.79 4.22 9.07
C ARG A 18 27.35 3.72 7.74
N GLU A 19 28.12 2.66 7.74
CA GLU A 19 28.72 2.13 6.50
C GLU A 19 27.65 1.50 5.60
N GLU A 20 26.73 0.73 6.18
CA GLU A 20 25.58 0.17 5.49
C GLU A 20 24.67 1.27 4.96
N LEU A 21 24.49 2.36 5.74
CA LEU A 21 23.72 3.51 5.30
C LEU A 21 24.32 4.13 4.03
N HIS A 22 25.64 4.37 4.00
CA HIS A 22 26.31 4.90 2.81
C HIS A 22 26.08 4.01 1.58
N ARG A 23 26.32 2.71 1.71
CA ARG A 23 26.10 1.76 0.60
C ARG A 23 24.67 1.76 0.10
N ALA A 24 23.72 1.72 1.02
CA ALA A 24 22.28 1.69 0.66
C ALA A 24 21.81 3.01 0.03
N VAL A 25 22.40 4.15 0.40
CA VAL A 25 22.15 5.44 -0.27
C VAL A 25 22.75 5.44 -1.68
N GLU A 26 23.99 4.97 -1.85
CA GLU A 26 24.64 4.84 -3.16
C GLU A 26 23.85 3.91 -4.10
N ASP A 27 23.35 2.79 -3.59
CA ASP A 27 22.54 1.87 -4.36
C ASP A 27 21.20 2.49 -4.75
N ALA A 28 20.51 3.14 -3.84
CA ALA A 28 19.25 3.85 -4.13
C ALA A 28 19.46 5.01 -5.14
N ALA A 29 20.60 5.70 -5.09
CA ALA A 29 20.97 6.79 -5.99
C ALA A 29 21.11 6.37 -7.44
N ARG A 30 21.35 5.09 -7.72
CA ARG A 30 21.38 4.56 -9.09
C ARG A 30 20.00 4.57 -9.75
N TYR A 31 18.93 4.63 -8.96
CA TYR A 31 17.55 4.53 -9.43
C TYR A 31 16.82 5.88 -9.40
N ALA A 32 17.19 6.79 -8.50
CA ALA A 32 16.50 8.07 -8.35
C ALA A 32 17.42 9.15 -7.77
N SER A 33 17.21 10.39 -8.18
CA SER A 33 17.92 11.56 -7.66
C SER A 33 17.44 12.00 -6.27
N ARG A 34 16.24 11.55 -5.86
CA ARG A 34 15.67 11.80 -4.52
C ARG A 34 15.52 10.49 -3.77
N ILE A 35 16.07 10.44 -2.57
CA ILE A 35 16.10 9.26 -1.71
C ILE A 35 15.46 9.63 -0.38
N LEU A 36 14.57 8.78 0.10
CA LEU A 36 14.01 8.86 1.44
C LEU A 36 14.85 7.99 2.39
N VAL A 37 15.22 8.57 3.52
CA VAL A 37 15.85 7.84 4.64
C VAL A 37 14.85 7.86 5.78
N GLU A 38 14.37 6.70 6.18
CA GLU A 38 13.32 6.55 7.16
C GLU A 38 13.80 5.66 8.32
N HIS A 39 13.20 5.84 9.48
CA HIS A 39 13.37 4.90 10.58
C HIS A 39 12.78 3.54 10.20
N MET A 40 13.56 2.47 10.42
CA MET A 40 13.11 1.11 10.14
C MET A 40 12.32 0.57 11.34
N LEU A 41 11.09 0.12 11.10
CA LEU A 41 10.34 -0.63 12.08
C LEU A 41 10.82 -2.09 12.08
N ALA A 42 11.40 -2.52 13.20
CA ALA A 42 11.98 -3.87 13.31
C ALA A 42 10.90 -4.97 13.41
N ASP A 43 9.79 -4.67 14.06
CA ASP A 43 8.64 -5.58 14.22
C ASP A 43 7.37 -4.83 13.85
N MET A 44 6.89 -5.07 12.64
CA MET A 44 5.72 -4.38 12.10
C MET A 44 4.66 -5.34 11.59
N GLN A 45 3.43 -4.85 11.59
CA GLN A 45 2.28 -5.44 10.92
C GLN A 45 1.89 -4.51 9.75
N GLU A 46 1.85 -5.04 8.53
CA GLU A 46 1.42 -4.28 7.36
C GLU A 46 -0.09 -4.38 7.21
N ILE A 47 -0.75 -3.25 6.97
CA ILE A 47 -2.21 -3.19 6.77
C ILE A 47 -2.50 -2.36 5.53
N ASN A 48 -3.37 -2.87 4.67
CA ASN A 48 -3.83 -2.17 3.48
C ASN A 48 -5.29 -1.77 3.62
N CYS A 49 -5.59 -0.53 3.22
CA CYS A 49 -6.93 0.02 3.15
C CYS A 49 -7.16 0.68 1.79
N SER A 50 -8.23 0.31 1.08
CA SER A 50 -8.59 1.00 -0.15
C SER A 50 -9.54 2.17 0.14
N VAL A 51 -9.42 3.24 -0.65
CA VAL A 51 -10.29 4.42 -0.60
C VAL A 51 -10.87 4.65 -1.98
N LEU A 52 -12.17 4.93 -2.07
CA LEU A 52 -12.92 5.16 -3.31
C LEU A 52 -13.74 6.44 -3.18
N GLY A 53 -13.57 7.38 -4.08
CA GLY A 53 -14.29 8.64 -4.09
C GLY A 53 -13.49 9.81 -4.65
N ASP A 54 -13.75 10.98 -4.11
CA ASP A 54 -13.00 12.22 -4.36
C ASP A 54 -12.61 12.90 -3.03
N CYS A 55 -11.96 14.07 -3.10
CA CYS A 55 -11.52 14.78 -1.90
C CYS A 55 -12.68 15.28 -1.01
N ASN A 56 -13.91 15.38 -1.54
CA ASN A 56 -15.09 15.85 -0.81
C ASN A 56 -15.87 14.70 -0.19
N GLU A 57 -16.00 13.59 -0.95
CA GLU A 57 -16.77 12.42 -0.54
C GLU A 57 -16.04 11.14 -0.92
N PHE A 58 -15.73 10.32 0.07
CA PHE A 58 -15.07 9.03 -0.12
C PHE A 58 -15.55 7.99 0.88
N GLN A 59 -15.32 6.74 0.52
CA GLN A 59 -15.56 5.56 1.35
C GLN A 59 -14.25 4.78 1.51
N THR A 60 -14.05 4.16 2.66
CA THR A 60 -12.93 3.24 2.93
C THR A 60 -13.42 1.80 2.90
N SER A 61 -12.55 0.91 2.47
CA SER A 61 -12.82 -0.53 2.43
C SER A 61 -12.62 -1.20 3.78
N VAL A 62 -12.95 -2.49 3.85
CA VAL A 62 -12.40 -3.40 4.86
C VAL A 62 -10.88 -3.47 4.73
N LEU A 63 -10.21 -3.93 5.79
CA LEU A 63 -8.75 -3.97 5.88
C LEU A 63 -8.22 -5.37 5.59
N GLU A 64 -7.05 -5.45 4.95
CA GLU A 64 -6.28 -6.69 4.82
C GLU A 64 -4.92 -6.60 5.50
N GLU A 65 -4.42 -7.72 6.01
CA GLU A 65 -3.06 -7.90 6.45
C GLU A 65 -2.33 -8.81 5.46
N PRO A 66 -1.41 -8.29 4.62
CA PRO A 66 -0.54 -9.13 3.79
C PRO A 66 0.41 -9.93 4.67
N ILE A 67 0.44 -11.25 4.54
CA ILE A 67 1.37 -12.10 5.28
C ILE A 67 2.62 -12.27 4.40
N LYS A 68 3.73 -11.69 4.81
CA LYS A 68 5.03 -11.85 4.16
C LYS A 68 5.71 -13.11 4.67
N SER A 69 6.19 -13.98 3.76
CA SER A 69 6.96 -15.17 4.11
C SER A 69 8.42 -14.88 4.47
N SER A 70 8.89 -13.65 4.32
CA SER A 70 10.25 -13.19 4.69
C SER A 70 10.34 -11.67 4.74
N GLU A 71 11.30 -11.17 5.54
CA GLU A 71 11.58 -9.73 5.79
C GLU A 71 12.02 -8.95 4.56
N ILE A 72 11.31 -8.64 3.63
CA ILE A 72 11.58 -7.97 2.35
C ILE A 72 11.62 -8.99 1.22
N LEU A 73 10.49 -9.18 0.60
CA LEU A 73 10.49 -9.79 -0.72
C LEU A 73 11.23 -8.84 -1.66
N SER A 74 12.45 -9.21 -2.04
CA SER A 74 13.16 -8.52 -3.09
C SER A 74 12.34 -8.56 -4.38
N TYR A 75 12.57 -7.61 -5.27
CA TYR A 75 11.98 -7.60 -6.61
C TYR A 75 12.15 -8.96 -7.30
N ASP A 76 13.34 -9.58 -7.12
CA ASP A 76 13.67 -10.89 -7.69
C ASP A 76 12.77 -12.02 -7.16
N ALA A 77 12.41 -12.00 -5.88
CA ALA A 77 11.47 -12.96 -5.32
C ALA A 77 10.03 -12.74 -5.82
N LYS A 78 9.66 -11.50 -6.14
CA LYS A 78 8.33 -11.16 -6.69
C LYS A 78 8.18 -11.49 -8.17
N TYR A 79 9.26 -11.42 -8.97
CA TYR A 79 9.21 -11.46 -10.43
C TYR A 79 10.07 -12.53 -11.09
N LEU A 80 11.13 -13.05 -10.40
CA LEU A 80 12.05 -14.04 -10.94
C LEU A 80 11.97 -15.42 -10.27
N GLY A 81 11.11 -15.60 -9.27
CA GLY A 81 10.84 -16.90 -8.64
C GLY A 81 10.25 -17.85 -9.67
N GLY A 82 11.13 -18.57 -10.34
CA GLY A 82 10.80 -19.41 -11.47
C GLY A 82 9.92 -20.60 -11.10
N ASP A 83 8.77 -20.67 -11.73
CA ASP A 83 8.37 -21.91 -12.40
C ASP A 83 7.39 -21.56 -13.54
N LYS A 84 7.56 -22.25 -14.66
CA LYS A 84 6.84 -22.05 -15.91
C LYS A 84 5.37 -22.48 -15.76
N GLY A 85 4.53 -21.56 -15.43
CA GLY A 85 3.09 -21.75 -15.44
C GLY A 85 2.42 -20.41 -15.26
N THR A 86 1.52 -20.04 -16.14
CA THR A 86 0.61 -18.90 -16.09
C THR A 86 -0.08 -18.79 -14.72
N LYS A 87 0.64 -18.29 -13.72
CA LYS A 87 0.09 -17.88 -12.42
C LYS A 87 0.24 -16.38 -12.34
N GLY A 88 -0.79 -15.68 -12.78
CA GLY A 88 -1.01 -14.32 -12.35
C GLY A 88 -0.91 -14.28 -10.83
N MET A 89 -0.26 -13.21 -10.32
CA MET A 89 -0.01 -12.88 -8.93
C MET A 89 -0.30 -14.05 -7.97
N GLN A 90 0.74 -14.81 -7.59
CA GLN A 90 0.60 -15.78 -6.50
C GLN A 90 -0.02 -15.03 -5.32
N ALA A 91 -1.19 -15.46 -4.89
CA ALA A 91 -1.86 -14.90 -3.74
C ALA A 91 -0.92 -15.04 -2.56
N SER A 92 -0.20 -13.96 -2.21
CA SER A 92 0.47 -13.86 -0.94
C SER A 92 -0.56 -14.21 0.11
N ALA A 93 -0.23 -15.09 1.05
CA ALA A 93 -1.14 -15.38 2.14
C ALA A 93 -1.53 -14.05 2.77
N LYS A 94 -2.83 -13.85 3.01
CA LYS A 94 -3.35 -12.63 3.60
C LYS A 94 -4.46 -12.96 4.59
N LYS A 95 -4.51 -12.23 5.68
CA LYS A 95 -5.67 -12.26 6.57
C LYS A 95 -6.69 -11.24 6.08
N PHE A 96 -7.89 -11.71 5.88
CA PHE A 96 -8.96 -10.89 5.36
C PHE A 96 -10.30 -11.30 6.03
N PRO A 97 -10.95 -10.41 6.75
CA PRO A 97 -10.44 -9.11 7.20
C PRO A 97 -9.22 -9.22 8.12
N ALA A 98 -8.44 -8.14 8.24
CA ALA A 98 -7.30 -8.06 9.16
C ALA A 98 -7.75 -8.26 10.61
N ASP A 99 -6.91 -8.92 11.41
CA ASP A 99 -7.16 -9.16 12.84
C ASP A 99 -6.72 -7.94 13.66
N LEU A 100 -7.65 -7.00 13.84
CA LEU A 100 -7.45 -5.72 14.51
C LEU A 100 -8.60 -5.41 15.46
N SER A 101 -8.34 -4.63 16.49
CA SER A 101 -9.39 -4.07 17.33
C SER A 101 -10.28 -3.10 16.54
N GLU A 102 -11.49 -2.89 17.00
CA GLU A 102 -12.41 -1.93 16.37
C GLU A 102 -11.83 -0.51 16.34
N ASN A 103 -11.12 -0.10 17.40
CA ASN A 103 -10.47 1.21 17.47
C ASN A 103 -9.35 1.36 16.45
N GLU A 104 -8.50 0.33 16.30
CA GLU A 104 -7.42 0.32 15.29
C GLU A 104 -8.01 0.34 13.88
N THR A 105 -9.04 -0.45 13.62
CA THR A 105 -9.73 -0.45 12.33
C THR A 105 -10.25 0.93 11.97
N LYS A 106 -10.96 1.59 12.89
CA LYS A 106 -11.48 2.96 12.68
C LYS A 106 -10.37 3.99 12.46
N GLU A 107 -9.29 3.88 13.23
CA GLU A 107 -8.15 4.81 13.11
C GLU A 107 -7.43 4.63 11.78
N ILE A 108 -7.21 3.39 11.32
CA ILE A 108 -6.60 3.10 10.03
C ILE A 108 -7.47 3.62 8.89
N GLN A 109 -8.78 3.38 8.93
CA GLN A 109 -9.72 3.89 7.94
C GLN A 109 -9.76 5.41 7.91
N ARG A 110 -9.73 6.06 9.09
CA ARG A 110 -9.64 7.52 9.20
C ARG A 110 -8.36 8.06 8.56
N LEU A 111 -7.21 7.48 8.90
CA LEU A 111 -5.91 7.87 8.33
C LEU A 111 -5.84 7.64 6.82
N ALA A 112 -6.41 6.54 6.31
CA ALA A 112 -6.51 6.27 4.88
C ALA A 112 -7.30 7.36 4.16
N GLY A 113 -8.46 7.72 4.67
CA GLY A 113 -9.31 8.78 4.13
C GLY A 113 -8.64 10.15 4.18
N GLU A 114 -7.99 10.49 5.28
CA GLU A 114 -7.24 11.76 5.41
C GLU A 114 -6.06 11.83 4.45
N THR A 115 -5.31 10.73 4.28
CA THR A 115 -4.22 10.65 3.30
C THR A 115 -4.73 10.87 1.88
N PHE A 116 -5.83 10.20 1.51
CA PHE A 116 -6.48 10.34 0.22
C PHE A 116 -6.90 11.80 -0.05
N ARG A 117 -7.51 12.45 0.93
CA ARG A 117 -7.93 13.85 0.86
C ARG A 117 -6.74 14.81 0.78
N ALA A 118 -5.72 14.63 1.64
CA ALA A 118 -4.55 15.49 1.71
C ALA A 118 -3.75 15.50 0.40
N LEU A 119 -3.78 14.39 -0.34
CA LEU A 119 -3.11 14.25 -1.64
C LEU A 119 -4.04 14.54 -2.83
N SER A 120 -5.25 15.05 -2.57
CA SER A 120 -6.26 15.37 -3.61
C SER A 120 -6.49 14.18 -4.56
N CYS A 121 -6.53 12.97 -4.03
CA CYS A 121 -6.77 11.77 -4.80
C CYS A 121 -8.21 11.73 -5.32
N HIS A 122 -8.40 10.98 -6.41
CA HIS A 122 -9.69 10.83 -7.07
C HIS A 122 -9.80 9.42 -7.68
N GLY A 123 -10.97 8.81 -7.61
CA GLY A 123 -11.20 7.43 -8.06
C GLY A 123 -10.89 6.43 -6.96
N VAL A 124 -10.07 5.41 -7.24
CA VAL A 124 -9.66 4.40 -6.27
C VAL A 124 -8.18 4.52 -5.94
N SER A 125 -7.83 4.37 -4.67
CA SER A 125 -6.45 4.26 -4.21
C SER A 125 -6.36 3.18 -3.14
N ARG A 126 -5.14 2.67 -2.86
CA ARG A 126 -4.85 1.83 -1.71
C ARG A 126 -3.77 2.50 -0.88
N VAL A 127 -4.08 2.71 0.38
CA VAL A 127 -3.14 3.23 1.38
C VAL A 127 -2.55 2.06 2.13
N ASP A 128 -1.23 1.93 2.07
CA ASP A 128 -0.47 0.89 2.74
C ASP A 128 0.10 1.47 4.03
N MET A 129 -0.20 0.84 5.15
CA MET A 129 0.15 1.30 6.50
C MET A 129 0.96 0.27 7.25
N MET A 130 1.67 0.72 8.26
CA MET A 130 2.44 -0.12 9.17
C MET A 130 2.03 0.16 10.61
N ILE A 131 1.79 -0.91 11.36
CA ILE A 131 1.61 -0.85 12.81
C ILE A 131 2.91 -1.32 13.45
N ASP A 132 3.57 -0.49 14.23
CA ASP A 132 4.67 -0.90 15.10
C ASP A 132 4.10 -1.81 16.20
N ARG A 133 4.43 -3.10 16.17
CA ARG A 133 3.81 -4.08 17.07
C ARG A 133 4.03 -3.77 18.55
N PRO A 134 5.24 -3.36 18.99
CA PRO A 134 5.48 -3.05 20.40
C PRO A 134 4.68 -1.87 20.92
N THR A 135 4.54 -0.81 20.13
CA THR A 135 3.91 0.44 20.57
C THR A 135 2.47 0.60 20.10
N ARG A 136 2.02 -0.25 19.18
CA ARG A 136 0.73 -0.17 18.46
C ARG A 136 0.53 1.16 17.71
N LYS A 137 1.61 1.90 17.46
CA LYS A 137 1.57 3.14 16.69
C LYS A 137 1.41 2.84 15.21
N ILE A 138 0.48 3.57 14.58
CA ILE A 138 0.14 3.42 13.16
C ILE A 138 0.89 4.47 12.34
N TYR A 139 1.50 4.04 11.25
CA TYR A 139 2.21 4.89 10.29
C TYR A 139 1.63 4.71 8.89
N VAL A 140 1.34 5.80 8.21
CA VAL A 140 1.07 5.78 6.77
C VAL A 140 2.40 5.60 6.05
N ASN A 141 2.53 4.55 5.24
CA ASN A 141 3.74 4.26 4.50
C ASN A 141 3.68 4.85 3.08
N GLU A 142 2.69 4.44 2.30
CA GLU A 142 2.55 4.90 0.92
C GLU A 142 1.09 4.85 0.45
N ILE A 143 0.81 5.57 -0.63
CA ILE A 143 -0.47 5.50 -1.34
C ILE A 143 -0.24 5.03 -2.78
N ASN A 144 -1.00 4.03 -3.18
CA ASN A 144 -1.03 3.50 -4.54
C ASN A 144 -2.27 4.04 -5.26
N THR A 145 -2.09 4.99 -6.16
CA THR A 145 -3.21 5.65 -6.86
C THR A 145 -3.80 4.82 -8.00
N ILE A 146 -3.12 3.75 -8.41
CA ILE A 146 -3.62 2.74 -9.35
C ILE A 146 -3.27 1.36 -8.77
N PRO A 147 -4.00 0.92 -7.74
CA PRO A 147 -3.69 -0.35 -7.09
C PRO A 147 -3.94 -1.52 -8.02
N GLY A 148 -3.14 -2.58 -7.89
CA GLY A 148 -3.28 -3.79 -8.68
C GLY A 148 -4.69 -4.35 -8.61
N SER A 149 -5.28 -4.68 -9.76
CA SER A 149 -6.67 -5.13 -9.90
C SER A 149 -7.70 -4.18 -9.25
N LEU A 150 -7.38 -2.88 -9.15
CA LEU A 150 -8.19 -1.86 -8.48
C LEU A 150 -8.52 -2.18 -7.01
N SER A 151 -7.78 -3.09 -6.40
CA SER A 151 -8.08 -3.66 -5.06
C SER A 151 -9.52 -4.16 -4.93
N PHE A 152 -10.11 -4.71 -6.01
CA PHE A 152 -11.53 -5.05 -6.06
C PHE A 152 -11.98 -5.99 -4.94
N TYR A 153 -11.14 -6.91 -4.52
CA TYR A 153 -11.42 -7.86 -3.45
C TYR A 153 -11.68 -7.18 -2.08
N LEU A 154 -11.04 -6.02 -1.83
CA LEU A 154 -11.32 -5.21 -0.64
C LEU A 154 -12.72 -4.60 -0.70
N TRP A 155 -13.15 -4.25 -1.89
CA TRP A 155 -14.48 -3.71 -2.14
C TRP A 155 -15.55 -4.78 -2.08
N GLU A 156 -15.30 -5.97 -2.61
CA GLU A 156 -16.20 -7.12 -2.44
C GLU A 156 -16.42 -7.45 -0.96
N GLY A 157 -15.34 -7.46 -0.15
CA GLY A 157 -15.43 -7.61 1.29
C GLY A 157 -16.18 -6.46 1.99
N SER A 158 -16.28 -5.30 1.34
CA SER A 158 -17.03 -4.14 1.80
C SER A 158 -18.46 -4.08 1.24
N GLY A 159 -18.92 -5.12 0.53
CA GLY A 159 -20.25 -5.21 -0.05
C GLY A 159 -20.40 -4.51 -1.43
N ILE A 160 -19.31 -4.11 -2.06
CA ILE A 160 -19.29 -3.50 -3.40
C ILE A 160 -18.69 -4.50 -4.38
N ASN A 161 -19.51 -5.09 -5.23
CA ASN A 161 -19.03 -6.02 -6.25
C ASN A 161 -18.25 -5.30 -7.36
N PHE A 162 -17.53 -6.07 -8.18
CA PHE A 162 -16.66 -5.52 -9.23
C PHE A 162 -17.40 -4.60 -10.22
N SER A 163 -18.61 -4.98 -10.67
CA SER A 163 -19.38 -4.14 -11.60
C SER A 163 -19.76 -2.79 -10.96
N ALA A 164 -20.24 -2.80 -9.72
CA ALA A 164 -20.56 -1.59 -9.01
C ALA A 164 -19.33 -0.71 -8.73
N LEU A 165 -18.16 -1.31 -8.52
CA LEU A 165 -16.90 -0.58 -8.41
C LEU A 165 -16.57 0.15 -9.72
N ILE A 166 -16.68 -0.53 -10.86
CA ILE A 166 -16.42 0.06 -12.18
C ILE A 166 -17.42 1.19 -12.47
N ASP A 167 -18.70 0.98 -12.23
CA ASP A 167 -19.72 2.00 -12.43
C ASP A 167 -19.42 3.28 -11.62
N ARG A 168 -19.01 3.12 -10.35
CA ARG A 168 -18.61 4.26 -9.50
C ARG A 168 -17.38 4.98 -10.03
N LEU A 169 -16.36 4.23 -10.50
CA LEU A 169 -15.16 4.82 -11.09
C LEU A 169 -15.47 5.62 -12.36
N VAL A 170 -16.34 5.10 -13.22
CA VAL A 170 -16.79 5.81 -14.42
C VAL A 170 -17.56 7.09 -14.02
N ALA A 171 -18.49 7.00 -13.05
CA ALA A 171 -19.24 8.16 -12.57
C ALA A 171 -18.33 9.25 -11.99
N LEU A 172 -17.32 8.87 -11.20
CA LEU A 172 -16.31 9.77 -10.67
C LEU A 172 -15.48 10.43 -11.80
N ALA A 173 -15.09 9.66 -12.81
CA ALA A 173 -14.33 10.20 -13.95
C ALA A 173 -15.15 11.21 -14.75
N VAL A 174 -16.44 10.93 -15.00
CA VAL A 174 -17.36 11.88 -15.67
C VAL A 174 -17.54 13.14 -14.83
N LYS A 175 -17.79 13.01 -13.51
CA LYS A 175 -17.89 14.14 -12.60
C LYS A 175 -16.66 15.03 -12.69
N ARG A 176 -15.46 14.47 -12.57
CA ARG A 176 -14.21 15.22 -12.64
C ARG A 176 -13.97 15.92 -13.97
N HIS A 177 -14.50 15.35 -15.06
CA HIS A 177 -14.38 15.96 -16.39
C HIS A 177 -15.26 17.20 -16.57
N THR A 178 -16.34 17.30 -15.78
CA THR A 178 -17.30 18.39 -15.83
C THR A 178 -17.04 19.51 -14.80
N GLU A 179 -16.14 19.30 -13.87
CA GLU A 179 -15.61 20.29 -12.92
C GLU A 179 -14.46 21.11 -13.53
#